data_dfa35043fa539f22c4c335f4d4001070
#
_entry.id   dfa35043fa539f22c4c335f4d4001070
#
_cell.length_a   1.000
_cell.length_b   1.000
_cell.length_c   1.000
_cell.angle_alpha   90.00
_cell.angle_beta   90.00
_cell.angle_gamma   90.00
#
_symmetry.space_group_name_H-M   'P 1'
#
loop_
_entity.id
_entity.type
_entity.pdbx_description
1 polymer ?
#
loop_
_entity_poly.entity_id
_entity_poly.type
_entity_poly.pdbx_seq_one_letter_code
_entity_poly.pdbx_strand_id
1 'polypeptide(L)'
;MKAIINGKILTKDKILENKVLLFDKEIVDICDEIDNENAEIIDAKNLYISPGLIDIHIHGSNNYDTMDKTDIAVEEIGKSIAKTGVTSFLPTTMTMSKDNIYNSLDNIRHSMNKNYGGAQVLGAHLEGPFINSKYKGAQSDKYILQPNFSFIKNYTDVIKIISYSPETDVNLQFTKKIKENSNIILSIAHTNATYDESIRAIENGVSHITHLFNAMTPLNHRELGVVGAALTSNVYCEIICDNIHINSNLYQFVLKNKGKDKVILITDSMRAGCMPNGKYDLGGQEVFVNNGVARLSSGNLAGSVLTLNKAVYNFMKNTNLTI
;
A
#
# COMPACT_ATOMS: atom_id res chain seq x y z
N MET A 1 -13.51 -27.95 5.88
CA MET A 1 -13.43 -27.04 7.03
C MET A 1 -12.11 -27.25 7.75
N LYS A 2 -11.51 -26.18 8.28
CA LYS A 2 -10.27 -26.20 9.06
C LYS A 2 -10.51 -25.63 10.45
N ALA A 3 -9.77 -26.12 11.44
CA ALA A 3 -9.84 -25.66 12.82
C ALA A 3 -8.44 -25.30 13.32
N ILE A 4 -8.23 -24.06 13.75
CA ILE A 4 -7.00 -23.66 14.42
C ILE A 4 -7.21 -23.74 15.93
N ILE A 5 -6.36 -24.52 16.60
CA ILE A 5 -6.39 -24.75 18.05
C ILE A 5 -5.11 -24.24 18.71
N ASN A 6 -5.13 -24.13 20.04
CA ASN A 6 -3.96 -23.78 20.86
C ASN A 6 -3.30 -22.46 20.46
N GLY A 7 -4.10 -21.48 19.99
CA GLY A 7 -3.61 -20.16 19.59
C GLY A 7 -4.24 -19.03 20.38
N LYS A 8 -3.63 -17.83 20.28
CA LYS A 8 -4.12 -16.58 20.83
C LYS A 8 -4.79 -15.79 19.70
N ILE A 9 -6.11 -15.83 19.61
CA ILE A 9 -6.88 -15.23 18.51
C ILE A 9 -6.99 -13.72 18.74
N LEU A 10 -6.42 -12.94 17.82
CA LEU A 10 -6.54 -11.48 17.83
C LEU A 10 -7.86 -11.07 17.20
N THR A 11 -8.69 -10.41 17.97
CA THR A 11 -9.90 -9.73 17.49
C THR A 11 -9.68 -8.22 17.54
N LYS A 12 -10.66 -7.46 17.05
CA LYS A 12 -10.57 -6.00 17.05
C LYS A 12 -10.32 -5.40 18.44
N ASP A 13 -10.92 -6.02 19.49
CA ASP A 13 -11.00 -5.42 20.82
C ASP A 13 -10.31 -6.23 21.91
N LYS A 14 -10.01 -7.51 21.65
CA LYS A 14 -9.45 -8.41 22.67
C LYS A 14 -8.70 -9.60 22.07
N ILE A 15 -7.87 -10.22 22.89
CA ILE A 15 -7.23 -11.51 22.60
C ILE A 15 -8.09 -12.60 23.24
N LEU A 16 -8.47 -13.61 22.43
CA LEU A 16 -9.19 -14.78 22.90
C LEU A 16 -8.19 -15.93 23.05
N GLU A 17 -8.16 -16.52 24.24
CA GLU A 17 -7.37 -17.71 24.55
C GLU A 17 -8.29 -18.91 24.80
N ASN A 18 -7.77 -20.12 24.63
CA ASN A 18 -8.52 -21.38 24.81
C ASN A 18 -9.80 -21.43 23.94
N LYS A 19 -9.73 -20.90 22.72
CA LYS A 19 -10.78 -20.97 21.71
C LYS A 19 -10.28 -21.64 20.45
N VAL A 20 -11.20 -22.16 19.67
CA VAL A 20 -10.98 -22.75 18.35
C VAL A 20 -11.47 -21.79 17.31
N LEU A 21 -10.66 -21.51 16.29
CA LEU A 21 -11.08 -20.74 15.11
C LEU A 21 -11.43 -21.71 13.99
N LEU A 22 -12.72 -21.76 13.64
CA LEU A 22 -13.24 -22.55 12.52
C LEU A 22 -13.30 -21.69 11.25
N PHE A 23 -12.76 -22.20 10.16
CA PHE A 23 -12.79 -21.49 8.87
C PHE A 23 -12.75 -22.43 7.66
N ASP A 24 -13.13 -21.89 6.53
CA ASP A 24 -12.89 -22.48 5.20
C ASP A 24 -12.35 -21.38 4.28
N LYS A 25 -13.16 -20.79 3.42
CA LYS A 25 -12.84 -19.56 2.70
C LYS A 25 -13.05 -18.32 3.56
N GLU A 26 -13.93 -18.43 4.52
CA GLU A 26 -14.30 -17.39 5.48
C GLU A 26 -14.22 -17.93 6.90
N ILE A 27 -14.14 -17.05 7.88
CA ILE A 27 -14.28 -17.42 9.29
C ILE A 27 -15.73 -17.90 9.50
N VAL A 28 -15.89 -19.12 9.99
CA VAL A 28 -17.19 -19.72 10.25
C VAL A 28 -17.61 -19.44 11.69
N ASP A 29 -16.70 -19.68 12.66
CA ASP A 29 -17.01 -19.49 14.08
C ASP A 29 -15.73 -19.38 14.92
N ILE A 30 -15.89 -18.87 16.15
CA ILE A 30 -14.88 -18.94 17.22
C ILE A 30 -15.58 -19.58 18.44
N CYS A 31 -15.34 -20.87 18.66
CA CYS A 31 -16.03 -21.69 19.63
C CYS A 31 -15.09 -22.26 20.72
N ASP A 32 -15.67 -22.95 21.68
CA ASP A 32 -14.91 -23.63 22.76
C ASP A 32 -14.38 -24.99 22.34
N GLU A 33 -15.16 -25.73 21.56
CA GLU A 33 -14.87 -27.11 21.15
C GLU A 33 -15.15 -27.29 19.66
N ILE A 34 -14.60 -28.35 19.08
CA ILE A 34 -14.80 -28.71 17.68
C ILE A 34 -15.95 -29.72 17.58
N ASP A 35 -17.10 -29.30 17.07
CA ASP A 35 -18.24 -30.18 16.80
C ASP A 35 -18.12 -30.94 15.46
N ASN A 36 -17.04 -30.76 14.71
CA ASN A 36 -16.84 -31.35 13.38
C ASN A 36 -15.68 -32.33 13.38
N GLU A 37 -15.98 -33.61 13.46
CA GLU A 37 -14.99 -34.71 13.47
C GLU A 37 -14.12 -34.77 12.20
N ASN A 38 -14.54 -34.11 11.09
CA ASN A 38 -13.84 -34.09 9.82
C ASN A 38 -13.05 -32.78 9.59
N ALA A 39 -12.88 -31.94 10.61
CA ALA A 39 -12.11 -30.72 10.45
C ALA A 39 -10.59 -31.03 10.40
N GLU A 40 -9.91 -30.43 9.44
CA GLU A 40 -8.43 -30.43 9.41
C GLU A 40 -7.90 -29.59 10.57
N ILE A 41 -7.14 -30.19 11.47
CA ILE A 41 -6.63 -29.52 12.68
C ILE A 41 -5.28 -28.85 12.39
N ILE A 42 -5.19 -27.55 12.72
CA ILE A 42 -3.96 -26.76 12.69
C ILE A 42 -3.63 -26.37 14.13
N ASP A 43 -2.55 -26.91 14.69
CA ASP A 43 -2.08 -26.54 16.03
C ASP A 43 -1.21 -25.27 15.94
N ALA A 44 -1.69 -24.17 16.49
CA ALA A 44 -0.99 -22.89 16.52
C ALA A 44 0.11 -22.82 17.59
N LYS A 45 0.30 -23.82 18.44
CA LYS A 45 1.42 -23.94 19.41
C LYS A 45 1.62 -22.68 20.25
N ASN A 46 0.55 -22.09 20.75
CA ASN A 46 0.52 -20.82 21.51
C ASN A 46 0.94 -19.57 20.73
N LEU A 47 1.02 -19.63 19.40
CA LEU A 47 1.25 -18.45 18.56
C LEU A 47 -0.01 -17.57 18.48
N TYR A 48 0.19 -16.31 18.09
CA TYR A 48 -0.90 -15.44 17.76
C TYR A 48 -1.54 -15.82 16.43
N ILE A 49 -2.86 -15.83 16.40
CA ILE A 49 -3.68 -15.97 15.19
C ILE A 49 -4.25 -14.59 14.88
N SER A 50 -3.84 -13.99 13.79
CA SER A 50 -4.30 -12.67 13.35
C SER A 50 -5.00 -12.76 12.01
N PRO A 51 -5.87 -11.79 11.66
CA PRO A 51 -6.23 -11.57 10.27
C PRO A 51 -4.97 -11.42 9.41
N GLY A 52 -5.05 -11.85 8.15
CA GLY A 52 -3.96 -11.65 7.21
C GLY A 52 -3.71 -10.16 6.95
N LEU A 53 -2.47 -9.79 6.69
CA LEU A 53 -2.11 -8.42 6.36
C LEU A 53 -2.59 -8.05 4.95
N ILE A 54 -2.90 -6.77 4.74
CA ILE A 54 -3.31 -6.23 3.44
C ILE A 54 -2.31 -5.13 3.06
N ASP A 55 -1.59 -5.32 1.95
CA ASP A 55 -0.65 -4.32 1.43
C ASP A 55 -1.29 -3.54 0.28
N ILE A 56 -1.63 -2.29 0.53
CA ILE A 56 -2.34 -1.45 -0.46
C ILE A 56 -1.39 -0.63 -1.34
N HIS A 57 -0.07 -0.75 -1.13
CA HIS A 57 0.93 -0.03 -1.91
C HIS A 57 2.21 -0.87 -2.05
N ILE A 58 2.34 -1.55 -3.17
CA ILE A 58 3.49 -2.41 -3.49
C ILE A 58 3.73 -2.48 -5.00
N HIS A 59 4.92 -2.12 -5.46
CA HIS A 59 5.31 -2.17 -6.87
C HIS A 59 5.82 -3.55 -7.29
N GLY A 60 6.50 -4.25 -6.39
CA GLY A 60 7.09 -5.53 -6.73
C GLY A 60 7.66 -6.32 -5.57
N SER A 61 8.04 -7.57 -5.83
CA SER A 61 8.70 -8.49 -4.93
C SER A 61 9.30 -9.67 -5.70
N ASN A 62 10.32 -10.33 -5.15
CA ASN A 62 10.90 -11.55 -5.69
C ASN A 62 11.32 -11.43 -7.18
N ASN A 63 11.91 -10.29 -7.54
CA ASN A 63 12.37 -9.93 -8.88
C ASN A 63 11.26 -9.67 -9.91
N TYR A 64 9.99 -9.63 -9.51
CA TYR A 64 8.86 -9.26 -10.34
C TYR A 64 8.36 -7.85 -9.99
N ASP A 65 7.83 -7.16 -10.99
CA ASP A 65 7.27 -5.81 -10.87
C ASP A 65 5.88 -5.75 -11.49
N THR A 66 5.00 -4.96 -10.92
CA THR A 66 3.64 -4.73 -11.45
C THR A 66 3.67 -4.22 -12.90
N MET A 67 4.73 -3.51 -13.29
CA MET A 67 4.92 -2.97 -14.64
C MET A 67 5.55 -3.98 -15.62
N ASP A 68 5.89 -5.19 -15.17
CA ASP A 68 6.41 -6.23 -16.07
C ASP A 68 5.34 -6.67 -17.08
N LYS A 69 5.78 -6.91 -18.32
CA LYS A 69 4.89 -7.31 -19.42
C LYS A 69 4.60 -8.81 -19.44
N THR A 70 4.67 -9.46 -18.28
CA THR A 70 4.41 -10.91 -18.18
C THR A 70 3.14 -11.15 -17.39
N ASP A 71 2.31 -12.09 -17.85
CA ASP A 71 1.04 -12.45 -17.22
C ASP A 71 1.19 -13.02 -15.80
N ILE A 72 2.40 -13.48 -15.44
CA ILE A 72 2.68 -14.11 -14.15
C ILE A 72 3.22 -13.13 -13.10
N ALA A 73 3.63 -11.91 -13.47
CA ALA A 73 4.34 -11.01 -12.55
C ALA A 73 3.53 -10.72 -11.28
N VAL A 74 2.27 -10.35 -11.44
CA VAL A 74 1.35 -10.04 -10.32
C VAL A 74 1.14 -11.27 -9.43
N GLU A 75 1.02 -12.46 -10.02
CA GLU A 75 0.85 -13.72 -9.28
C GLU A 75 2.10 -14.09 -8.49
N GLU A 76 3.30 -13.93 -9.07
CA GLU A 76 4.57 -14.21 -8.39
C GLU A 76 4.85 -13.22 -7.24
N ILE A 77 4.48 -11.94 -7.41
CA ILE A 77 4.47 -10.97 -6.31
C ILE A 77 3.56 -11.48 -5.19
N GLY A 78 2.31 -11.87 -5.51
CA GLY A 78 1.35 -12.37 -4.54
C GLY A 78 1.82 -13.63 -3.81
N LYS A 79 2.46 -14.58 -4.50
CA LYS A 79 3.07 -15.77 -3.88
C LYS A 79 4.24 -15.42 -2.95
N SER A 80 5.04 -14.43 -3.32
CA SER A 80 6.17 -13.98 -2.51
C SER A 80 5.72 -13.36 -1.20
N ILE A 81 4.82 -12.37 -1.27
CA ILE A 81 4.36 -11.62 -0.09
C ILE A 81 3.48 -12.45 0.84
N ALA A 82 2.80 -13.48 0.33
CA ALA A 82 2.05 -14.42 1.17
C ALA A 82 2.92 -15.08 2.23
N LYS A 83 4.20 -15.35 1.92
CA LYS A 83 5.19 -15.90 2.86
C LYS A 83 5.50 -14.95 4.03
N THR A 84 5.16 -13.69 3.92
CA THR A 84 5.35 -12.65 4.94
C THR A 84 4.05 -12.28 5.67
N GLY A 85 2.98 -13.06 5.47
CA GLY A 85 1.70 -12.89 6.14
C GLY A 85 0.72 -11.94 5.42
N VAL A 86 1.03 -11.47 4.22
CA VAL A 86 0.10 -10.70 3.39
C VAL A 86 -0.86 -11.66 2.70
N THR A 87 -2.15 -11.47 2.91
CA THR A 87 -3.19 -12.31 2.31
C THR A 87 -3.92 -11.62 1.16
N SER A 88 -3.82 -10.31 1.07
CA SER A 88 -4.42 -9.51 -0.01
C SER A 88 -3.57 -8.28 -0.30
N PHE A 89 -3.61 -7.77 -1.53
CA PHE A 89 -2.81 -6.60 -1.89
C PHE A 89 -3.38 -5.84 -3.10
N LEU A 90 -2.88 -4.62 -3.28
CA LEU A 90 -3.07 -3.81 -4.47
C LEU A 90 -1.73 -3.66 -5.20
N PRO A 91 -1.48 -4.42 -6.29
CA PRO A 91 -0.35 -4.13 -7.17
C PRO A 91 -0.39 -2.67 -7.60
N THR A 92 0.75 -1.99 -7.47
CA THR A 92 0.86 -0.54 -7.66
C THR A 92 1.63 -0.23 -8.93
N THR A 93 1.03 0.59 -9.81
CA THR A 93 1.67 1.01 -11.06
C THR A 93 2.69 2.12 -10.83
N MET A 94 3.50 2.39 -11.86
CA MET A 94 4.46 3.49 -11.92
C MET A 94 4.07 4.48 -13.02
N THR A 95 4.60 5.72 -12.97
CA THR A 95 4.51 6.68 -14.08
C THR A 95 5.31 6.20 -15.28
N MET A 96 4.62 5.58 -16.22
CA MET A 96 5.17 5.05 -17.47
C MET A 96 4.28 5.44 -18.67
N SER A 97 4.60 4.93 -19.87
CA SER A 97 3.75 5.17 -21.04
C SER A 97 2.33 4.63 -20.79
N LYS A 98 1.35 5.25 -21.46
CA LYS A 98 -0.05 4.84 -21.38
C LYS A 98 -0.22 3.34 -21.65
N ASP A 99 0.46 2.82 -22.67
CA ASP A 99 0.36 1.40 -23.05
C ASP A 99 0.93 0.49 -21.95
N ASN A 100 2.02 0.89 -21.30
CA ASN A 100 2.58 0.10 -20.18
C ASN A 100 1.62 0.08 -18.99
N ILE A 101 1.03 1.23 -18.63
CA ILE A 101 0.05 1.32 -17.53
C ILE A 101 -1.18 0.47 -17.86
N TYR A 102 -1.69 0.55 -19.09
CA TYR A 102 -2.86 -0.22 -19.49
C TYR A 102 -2.58 -1.73 -19.48
N ASN A 103 -1.43 -2.16 -20.00
CA ASN A 103 -1.02 -3.56 -19.92
C ASN A 103 -0.95 -4.06 -18.47
N SER A 104 -0.42 -3.25 -17.54
CA SER A 104 -0.38 -3.61 -16.13
C SER A 104 -1.78 -3.70 -15.53
N LEU A 105 -2.69 -2.77 -15.86
CA LEU A 105 -4.08 -2.82 -15.38
C LEU A 105 -4.84 -4.02 -15.93
N ASP A 106 -4.59 -4.41 -17.18
CA ASP A 106 -5.17 -5.63 -17.77
C ASP A 106 -4.63 -6.90 -17.10
N ASN A 107 -3.33 -6.99 -16.81
CA ASN A 107 -2.73 -8.09 -16.06
C ASN A 107 -3.30 -8.18 -14.63
N ILE A 108 -3.46 -7.04 -13.95
CA ILE A 108 -4.09 -6.99 -12.62
C ILE A 108 -5.54 -7.49 -12.70
N ARG A 109 -6.34 -7.00 -13.66
CA ARG A 109 -7.73 -7.45 -13.87
C ARG A 109 -7.80 -8.96 -14.07
N HIS A 110 -6.89 -9.51 -14.85
CA HIS A 110 -6.81 -10.95 -15.10
C HIS A 110 -6.49 -11.73 -13.81
N SER A 111 -5.63 -11.20 -12.96
CA SER A 111 -5.21 -11.85 -11.70
C SER A 111 -6.23 -11.74 -10.57
N MET A 112 -7.15 -10.76 -10.58
CA MET A 112 -8.13 -10.53 -9.50
C MET A 112 -9.02 -11.76 -9.22
N ASN A 113 -9.33 -12.55 -10.23
CA ASN A 113 -10.25 -13.69 -10.12
C ASN A 113 -9.54 -15.04 -10.14
N LYS A 114 -8.21 -15.06 -10.12
CA LYS A 114 -7.43 -16.30 -10.15
C LYS A 114 -7.08 -16.80 -8.75
N ASN A 115 -7.15 -18.11 -8.57
CA ASN A 115 -6.55 -18.78 -7.43
C ASN A 115 -5.19 -19.35 -7.87
N TYR A 116 -4.10 -18.63 -7.53
CA TYR A 116 -2.72 -18.99 -7.87
C TYR A 116 -1.89 -19.39 -6.64
N GLY A 117 -2.54 -19.55 -5.47
CA GLY A 117 -1.87 -19.98 -4.24
C GLY A 117 -1.00 -18.89 -3.60
N GLY A 118 -1.37 -17.63 -3.77
CA GLY A 118 -0.72 -16.43 -3.19
C GLY A 118 -1.71 -15.48 -2.54
N ALA A 119 -1.26 -14.28 -2.19
CA ALA A 119 -2.10 -13.21 -1.69
C ALA A 119 -3.11 -12.76 -2.77
N GLN A 120 -4.36 -12.54 -2.38
CA GLN A 120 -5.43 -12.15 -3.29
C GLN A 120 -5.20 -10.74 -3.85
N VAL A 121 -5.35 -10.59 -5.17
CA VAL A 121 -5.36 -9.28 -5.84
C VAL A 121 -6.73 -8.65 -5.67
N LEU A 122 -6.81 -7.51 -4.97
CA LEU A 122 -8.07 -6.80 -4.72
C LEU A 122 -8.41 -5.78 -5.80
N GLY A 123 -7.45 -5.41 -6.62
CA GLY A 123 -7.49 -4.38 -7.64
C GLY A 123 -6.14 -3.72 -7.79
N ALA A 124 -6.10 -2.52 -8.36
CA ALA A 124 -4.89 -1.76 -8.60
C ALA A 124 -4.81 -0.50 -7.73
N HIS A 125 -3.61 -0.13 -7.32
CA HIS A 125 -3.26 1.22 -6.90
C HIS A 125 -2.59 1.91 -8.08
N LEU A 126 -3.24 2.89 -8.68
CA LEU A 126 -2.68 3.69 -9.77
C LEU A 126 -1.82 4.81 -9.17
N GLU A 127 -0.49 4.63 -9.10
CA GLU A 127 0.43 5.67 -8.69
C GLU A 127 1.02 6.35 -9.92
N GLY A 128 0.65 7.61 -10.12
CA GLY A 128 0.87 8.28 -11.39
C GLY A 128 -0.06 7.78 -12.51
N PRO A 129 0.00 8.38 -13.67
CA PRO A 129 0.94 9.42 -14.14
C PRO A 129 0.57 10.86 -13.76
N PHE A 130 -0.42 11.08 -12.91
CA PHE A 130 -0.97 12.39 -12.55
C PHE A 130 -0.22 13.03 -11.37
N ILE A 131 1.09 13.16 -11.48
CA ILE A 131 1.98 13.63 -10.43
C ILE A 131 2.68 14.95 -10.82
N ASN A 132 3.32 15.60 -9.84
CA ASN A 132 4.10 16.81 -10.08
C ASN A 132 5.58 16.48 -10.30
N SER A 133 6.18 17.02 -11.37
CA SER A 133 7.57 16.75 -11.74
C SER A 133 8.59 17.16 -10.67
N LYS A 134 8.28 18.20 -9.88
CA LYS A 134 9.14 18.68 -8.78
C LYS A 134 9.27 17.64 -7.66
N TYR A 135 8.22 16.85 -7.42
CA TYR A 135 8.15 15.84 -6.37
C TYR A 135 8.03 14.42 -6.93
N LYS A 136 8.51 14.20 -8.14
CA LYS A 136 8.41 12.90 -8.84
C LYS A 136 9.12 11.74 -8.12
N GLY A 137 10.08 11.99 -7.23
CA GLY A 137 10.87 10.94 -6.59
C GLY A 137 11.59 10.06 -7.62
N ALA A 138 11.39 8.76 -7.55
CA ALA A 138 11.89 7.77 -8.51
C ALA A 138 11.00 7.61 -9.76
N GLN A 139 9.94 8.41 -9.92
CA GLN A 139 9.06 8.36 -11.10
C GLN A 139 9.71 9.05 -12.31
N SER A 140 9.33 8.64 -13.52
CA SER A 140 9.83 9.26 -14.77
C SER A 140 9.04 10.50 -15.14
N ASP A 141 9.70 11.66 -15.28
CA ASP A 141 9.06 12.91 -15.73
C ASP A 141 8.58 12.87 -17.18
N LYS A 142 9.15 11.99 -18.00
CA LYS A 142 8.77 11.82 -19.41
C LYS A 142 7.28 11.46 -19.62
N TYR A 143 6.66 10.81 -18.66
CA TYR A 143 5.32 10.25 -18.77
C TYR A 143 4.30 10.91 -17.84
N ILE A 144 4.66 12.00 -17.18
CA ILE A 144 3.75 12.76 -16.33
C ILE A 144 2.64 13.38 -17.19
N LEU A 145 1.41 13.22 -16.75
CA LEU A 145 0.21 13.74 -17.42
C LEU A 145 -0.62 14.59 -16.46
N GLN A 146 -1.43 15.46 -17.03
CA GLN A 146 -2.49 16.15 -16.27
C GLN A 146 -3.60 15.16 -15.90
N PRO A 147 -4.22 15.28 -14.71
CA PRO A 147 -5.31 14.43 -14.29
C PRO A 147 -6.46 14.42 -15.31
N ASN A 148 -6.83 13.24 -15.79
CA ASN A 148 -7.84 13.09 -16.82
C ASN A 148 -8.67 11.80 -16.62
N PHE A 149 -9.96 11.94 -16.37
CA PHE A 149 -10.88 10.83 -16.19
C PHE A 149 -10.95 9.89 -17.41
N SER A 150 -10.84 10.41 -18.63
CA SER A 150 -10.89 9.57 -19.84
C SER A 150 -9.72 8.58 -19.93
N PHE A 151 -8.59 8.86 -19.23
CA PHE A 151 -7.48 7.93 -19.14
C PHE A 151 -7.84 6.66 -18.37
N ILE A 152 -8.68 6.76 -17.34
CA ILE A 152 -8.98 5.64 -16.42
C ILE A 152 -10.39 5.07 -16.59
N LYS A 153 -11.26 5.68 -17.39
CA LYS A 153 -12.68 5.34 -17.45
C LYS A 153 -12.99 3.85 -17.73
N ASN A 154 -12.11 3.17 -18.45
CA ASN A 154 -12.26 1.75 -18.81
C ASN A 154 -11.66 0.80 -17.75
N TYR A 155 -11.14 1.35 -16.64
CA TYR A 155 -10.46 0.62 -15.57
C TYR A 155 -11.02 0.93 -14.17
N THR A 156 -12.21 1.55 -14.11
CA THR A 156 -12.86 1.87 -12.82
C THR A 156 -13.27 0.65 -12.02
N ASP A 157 -13.39 -0.50 -12.66
CA ASP A 157 -13.60 -1.81 -12.02
C ASP A 157 -12.33 -2.36 -11.35
N VAL A 158 -11.16 -2.04 -11.90
CA VAL A 158 -9.85 -2.53 -11.46
C VAL A 158 -9.23 -1.59 -10.43
N ILE A 159 -9.22 -0.29 -10.70
CA ILE A 159 -8.54 0.71 -9.87
C ILE A 159 -9.31 0.91 -8.57
N LYS A 160 -8.61 0.79 -7.44
CA LYS A 160 -9.17 1.03 -6.09
C LYS A 160 -8.66 2.33 -5.48
N ILE A 161 -7.40 2.68 -5.76
CA ILE A 161 -6.77 3.91 -5.28
C ILE A 161 -6.10 4.61 -6.47
N ILE A 162 -6.19 5.94 -6.51
CA ILE A 162 -5.40 6.78 -7.41
C ILE A 162 -4.58 7.75 -6.58
N SER A 163 -3.26 7.66 -6.70
CA SER A 163 -2.32 8.64 -6.17
C SER A 163 -2.05 9.72 -7.21
N TYR A 164 -2.32 10.99 -6.85
CA TYR A 164 -2.17 12.11 -7.76
C TYR A 164 -1.81 13.42 -7.04
N SER A 165 -1.36 14.42 -7.80
CA SER A 165 -1.05 15.75 -7.29
C SER A 165 -2.25 16.71 -7.54
N PRO A 166 -2.98 17.13 -6.47
CA PRO A 166 -4.24 17.87 -6.61
C PRO A 166 -4.08 19.26 -7.18
N GLU A 167 -2.93 19.92 -7.00
CA GLU A 167 -2.64 21.24 -7.56
C GLU A 167 -2.57 21.23 -9.09
N THR A 168 -2.40 20.06 -9.71
CA THR A 168 -2.42 19.89 -11.16
C THR A 168 -3.84 19.65 -11.72
N ASP A 169 -4.82 19.40 -10.86
CA ASP A 169 -6.23 19.17 -11.21
C ASP A 169 -6.98 20.51 -11.29
N VAL A 170 -7.06 21.09 -12.47
CA VAL A 170 -7.70 22.39 -12.71
C VAL A 170 -9.14 22.38 -12.21
N ASN A 171 -9.45 23.24 -11.23
CA ASN A 171 -10.76 23.37 -10.58
C ASN A 171 -11.31 22.06 -9.99
N LEU A 172 -10.43 21.12 -9.67
CA LEU A 172 -10.77 19.79 -9.17
C LEU A 172 -11.74 19.00 -10.08
N GLN A 173 -11.62 19.18 -11.39
CA GLN A 173 -12.52 18.53 -12.36
C GLN A 173 -12.33 17.02 -12.40
N PHE A 174 -11.10 16.55 -12.31
CA PHE A 174 -10.81 15.11 -12.23
C PHE A 174 -11.36 14.52 -10.92
N THR A 175 -11.06 15.17 -9.79
CA THR A 175 -11.54 14.79 -8.46
C THR A 175 -13.07 14.64 -8.44
N LYS A 176 -13.81 15.61 -8.95
CA LYS A 176 -15.27 15.58 -9.03
C LYS A 176 -15.77 14.43 -9.91
N LYS A 177 -15.18 14.24 -11.10
CA LYS A 177 -15.55 13.16 -12.01
C LYS A 177 -15.32 11.77 -11.43
N ILE A 178 -14.21 11.56 -10.71
CA ILE A 178 -13.94 10.29 -10.00
C ILE A 178 -15.06 10.02 -8.98
N LYS A 179 -15.37 11.01 -8.15
CA LYS A 179 -16.39 10.88 -7.11
C LYS A 179 -17.79 10.61 -7.66
N GLU A 180 -18.14 11.21 -8.80
CA GLU A 180 -19.45 11.04 -9.44
C GLU A 180 -19.60 9.69 -10.15
N ASN A 181 -18.52 9.11 -10.66
CA ASN A 181 -18.57 7.97 -11.59
C ASN A 181 -17.93 6.69 -11.08
N SER A 182 -17.38 6.68 -9.86
CA SER A 182 -16.68 5.50 -9.32
C SER A 182 -16.60 5.53 -7.79
N ASN A 183 -16.19 4.39 -7.23
CA ASN A 183 -15.85 4.26 -5.81
C ASN A 183 -14.33 4.31 -5.56
N ILE A 184 -13.57 4.86 -6.50
CA ILE A 184 -12.11 4.96 -6.41
C ILE A 184 -11.73 5.93 -5.31
N ILE A 185 -10.81 5.53 -4.45
CA ILE A 185 -10.22 6.36 -3.40
C ILE A 185 -9.18 7.28 -4.04
N LEU A 186 -9.32 8.58 -3.83
CA LEU A 186 -8.31 9.56 -4.24
C LEU A 186 -7.32 9.80 -3.10
N SER A 187 -6.04 9.75 -3.44
CA SER A 187 -4.90 9.92 -2.53
C SER A 187 -3.97 11.03 -3.03
N ILE A 188 -3.55 11.93 -2.14
CA ILE A 188 -2.55 12.95 -2.45
C ILE A 188 -1.16 12.31 -2.42
N ALA A 189 -0.40 12.47 -3.50
CA ALA A 189 0.95 11.92 -3.66
C ALA A 189 1.79 12.72 -4.65
N HIS A 190 3.11 12.62 -4.55
CA HIS A 190 4.05 13.18 -5.51
C HIS A 190 3.67 14.62 -5.94
N THR A 191 3.54 15.51 -4.97
CA THR A 191 2.81 16.77 -5.10
C THR A 191 3.60 17.96 -4.55
N ASN A 192 3.45 19.10 -5.22
CA ASN A 192 3.92 20.39 -4.73
C ASN A 192 2.76 21.22 -4.13
N ALA A 193 1.62 20.58 -3.82
CA ALA A 193 0.48 21.28 -3.25
C ALA A 193 0.82 22.02 -1.96
N THR A 194 0.25 23.18 -1.79
CA THR A 194 0.24 23.93 -0.54
C THR A 194 -0.73 23.26 0.46
N TYR A 195 -0.72 23.73 1.70
CA TYR A 195 -1.71 23.34 2.70
C TYR A 195 -3.14 23.60 2.21
N ASP A 196 -3.42 24.80 1.71
CA ASP A 196 -4.76 25.20 1.28
C ASP A 196 -5.25 24.43 0.05
N GLU A 197 -4.37 24.14 -0.91
CA GLU A 197 -4.70 23.27 -2.05
C GLU A 197 -5.02 21.85 -1.61
N SER A 198 -4.28 21.33 -0.63
CA SER A 198 -4.52 20.01 -0.06
C SER A 198 -5.84 19.95 0.69
N ILE A 199 -6.13 20.93 1.55
CA ILE A 199 -7.42 21.02 2.27
C ILE A 199 -8.58 21.12 1.28
N ARG A 200 -8.46 21.98 0.26
CA ARG A 200 -9.48 22.10 -0.78
C ARG A 200 -9.74 20.76 -1.50
N ALA A 201 -8.70 19.99 -1.79
CA ALA A 201 -8.84 18.66 -2.39
C ALA A 201 -9.55 17.69 -1.42
N ILE A 202 -9.19 17.70 -0.14
CA ILE A 202 -9.79 16.87 0.90
C ILE A 202 -11.29 17.20 1.08
N GLU A 203 -11.67 18.47 1.14
CA GLU A 203 -13.06 18.94 1.22
C GLU A 203 -13.89 18.51 -0.01
N ASN A 204 -13.23 18.29 -1.15
CA ASN A 204 -13.87 17.81 -2.38
C ASN A 204 -13.81 16.29 -2.56
N GLY A 205 -13.35 15.52 -1.55
CA GLY A 205 -13.51 14.07 -1.52
C GLY A 205 -12.22 13.26 -1.59
N VAL A 206 -11.04 13.88 -1.56
CA VAL A 206 -9.79 13.17 -1.29
C VAL A 206 -9.81 12.71 0.16
N SER A 207 -9.51 11.44 0.41
CA SER A 207 -9.61 10.85 1.74
C SER A 207 -8.33 10.13 2.20
N HIS A 208 -7.27 10.21 1.39
CA HIS A 208 -6.06 9.41 1.58
C HIS A 208 -4.80 10.22 1.27
N ILE A 209 -3.70 9.88 1.93
CA ILE A 209 -2.35 10.43 1.67
C ILE A 209 -1.41 9.25 1.48
N THR A 210 -0.77 9.19 0.34
CA THR A 210 0.20 8.15 -0.02
C THR A 210 1.54 8.43 0.64
N HIS A 211 2.21 7.40 1.18
CA HIS A 211 3.54 7.41 1.80
C HIS A 211 3.92 8.73 2.48
N LEU A 212 3.12 9.13 3.48
CA LEU A 212 3.23 10.40 4.23
C LEU A 212 4.70 10.79 4.51
N PHE A 213 5.05 12.05 4.32
CA PHE A 213 6.36 12.70 4.33
C PHE A 213 7.19 12.55 3.04
N ASN A 214 6.95 11.52 2.23
CA ASN A 214 7.77 11.25 1.05
C ASN A 214 7.16 11.90 -0.19
N ALA A 215 8.01 12.53 -1.01
CA ALA A 215 7.62 13.17 -2.27
C ALA A 215 6.42 14.15 -2.15
N MET A 216 6.39 14.98 -1.09
CA MET A 216 5.36 15.99 -0.85
C MET A 216 5.93 17.21 -0.11
N THR A 217 5.19 18.31 -0.07
CA THR A 217 5.58 19.51 0.67
C THR A 217 5.62 19.25 2.17
N PRO A 218 6.76 19.57 2.84
CA PRO A 218 7.00 19.22 4.23
C PRO A 218 6.21 20.11 5.20
N LEU A 219 6.09 19.65 6.46
CA LEU A 219 5.59 20.45 7.57
C LEU A 219 6.63 21.48 7.99
N ASN A 220 6.33 22.75 7.78
CA ASN A 220 7.11 23.88 8.27
C ASN A 220 6.19 24.79 9.07
N HIS A 221 6.70 25.46 10.12
CA HIS A 221 5.88 26.28 11.02
C HIS A 221 5.19 27.48 10.39
N ARG A 222 5.59 27.91 9.18
CA ARG A 222 4.94 28.97 8.40
C ARG A 222 4.26 28.47 7.15
N GLU A 223 4.64 27.27 6.66
CA GLU A 223 4.14 26.63 5.46
C GLU A 223 3.85 25.18 5.78
N LEU A 224 2.62 24.87 6.19
CA LEU A 224 2.28 23.54 6.72
C LEU A 224 2.38 22.43 5.68
N GLY A 225 2.24 22.77 4.41
CA GLY A 225 2.32 21.82 3.29
C GLY A 225 1.30 20.69 3.36
N VAL A 226 1.51 19.67 2.54
CA VAL A 226 0.66 18.45 2.53
C VAL A 226 0.76 17.69 3.85
N VAL A 227 1.94 17.63 4.46
CA VAL A 227 2.12 16.95 5.74
C VAL A 227 1.25 17.60 6.83
N GLY A 228 1.19 18.93 6.88
CA GLY A 228 0.31 19.64 7.80
C GLY A 228 -1.16 19.38 7.52
N ALA A 229 -1.59 19.43 6.25
CA ALA A 229 -2.96 19.10 5.86
C ALA A 229 -3.34 17.67 6.25
N ALA A 230 -2.43 16.70 6.06
CA ALA A 230 -2.62 15.32 6.46
C ALA A 230 -2.85 15.17 7.98
N LEU A 231 -2.04 15.86 8.79
CA LEU A 231 -2.07 15.73 10.24
C LEU A 231 -3.25 16.48 10.90
N THR A 232 -3.79 17.50 10.22
CA THR A 232 -4.90 18.32 10.75
C THR A 232 -6.28 17.93 10.22
N SER A 233 -6.36 17.03 9.23
CA SER A 233 -7.61 16.58 8.62
C SER A 233 -7.92 15.10 8.95
N ASN A 234 -9.14 14.64 8.61
CA ASN A 234 -9.58 13.26 8.89
C ASN A 234 -9.31 12.29 7.73
N VAL A 235 -8.15 12.40 7.07
CA VAL A 235 -7.72 11.50 5.99
C VAL A 235 -6.96 10.29 6.54
N TYR A 236 -6.91 9.20 5.77
CA TYR A 236 -6.02 8.08 6.03
C TYR A 236 -4.60 8.42 5.55
N CYS A 237 -3.59 7.92 6.24
CA CYS A 237 -2.19 8.17 5.92
C CYS A 237 -1.42 6.86 5.81
N GLU A 238 -0.83 6.61 4.65
CA GLU A 238 0.12 5.52 4.46
C GLU A 238 1.47 5.88 5.08
N ILE A 239 2.14 4.89 5.67
CA ILE A 239 3.49 5.05 6.24
C ILE A 239 4.37 3.87 5.86
N ILE A 240 5.56 4.16 5.35
CA ILE A 240 6.64 3.18 5.11
C ILE A 240 7.47 3.06 6.39
N CYS A 241 7.25 1.99 7.16
CA CYS A 241 7.88 1.79 8.46
C CYS A 241 9.17 0.96 8.39
N ASP A 242 10.11 1.35 7.53
CA ASP A 242 11.41 0.71 7.35
C ASP A 242 12.55 1.36 8.17
N ASN A 243 12.27 2.46 8.89
CA ASN A 243 13.24 3.31 9.60
C ASN A 243 14.22 4.07 8.67
N ILE A 244 13.97 4.10 7.36
CA ILE A 244 14.80 4.72 6.33
C ILE A 244 14.03 5.87 5.68
N HIS A 245 12.82 5.63 5.17
CA HIS A 245 11.96 6.61 4.54
C HIS A 245 11.52 7.72 5.50
N ILE A 246 11.24 7.34 6.75
CA ILE A 246 10.99 8.29 7.84
C ILE A 246 11.72 7.84 9.11
N ASN A 247 12.13 8.80 9.93
CA ASN A 247 12.72 8.51 11.22
C ASN A 247 11.70 7.81 12.14
N SER A 248 12.10 6.72 12.79
CA SER A 248 11.21 5.93 13.64
C SER A 248 10.57 6.70 14.80
N ASN A 249 11.18 7.79 15.26
CA ASN A 249 10.58 8.67 16.28
C ASN A 249 9.30 9.38 15.77
N LEU A 250 9.11 9.48 14.46
CA LEU A 250 7.88 10.04 13.88
C LEU A 250 6.70 9.07 13.95
N TYR A 251 6.89 7.77 14.13
CA TYR A 251 5.77 6.81 14.18
C TYR A 251 4.83 7.15 15.34
N GLN A 252 5.37 7.37 16.54
CA GLN A 252 4.56 7.77 17.70
C GLN A 252 3.93 9.16 17.51
N PHE A 253 4.61 10.08 16.85
CA PHE A 253 4.08 11.41 16.55
C PHE A 253 2.87 11.32 15.60
N VAL A 254 2.98 10.55 14.52
CA VAL A 254 1.87 10.32 13.58
C VAL A 254 0.72 9.61 14.27
N LEU A 255 1.00 8.55 15.03
CA LEU A 255 -0.03 7.82 15.77
C LEU A 255 -0.83 8.73 16.73
N LYS A 256 -0.15 9.63 17.46
CA LYS A 256 -0.81 10.58 18.37
C LYS A 256 -1.71 11.58 17.64
N ASN A 257 -1.31 12.04 16.44
CA ASN A 257 -2.07 13.03 15.68
C ASN A 257 -3.21 12.42 14.87
N LYS A 258 -3.02 11.19 14.34
CA LYS A 258 -3.99 10.54 13.44
C LYS A 258 -4.90 9.54 14.16
N GLY A 259 -4.43 8.96 15.26
CA GLY A 259 -5.08 7.79 15.85
C GLY A 259 -4.81 6.50 15.07
N LYS A 260 -4.99 5.36 15.74
CA LYS A 260 -4.72 4.03 15.17
C LYS A 260 -5.59 3.68 13.95
N ASP A 261 -6.78 4.26 13.87
CA ASP A 261 -7.74 3.96 12.80
C ASP A 261 -7.48 4.73 11.50
N LYS A 262 -6.49 5.64 11.46
CA LYS A 262 -6.17 6.48 10.31
C LYS A 262 -4.74 6.31 9.79
N VAL A 263 -3.96 5.43 10.40
CA VAL A 263 -2.60 5.08 9.97
C VAL A 263 -2.64 3.74 9.26
N ILE A 264 -2.10 3.67 8.05
CA ILE A 264 -2.02 2.46 7.25
C ILE A 264 -0.54 2.15 6.99
N LEU A 265 -0.10 0.97 7.39
CA LEU A 265 1.25 0.52 7.10
C LEU A 265 1.28 -0.08 5.70
N ILE A 266 2.25 0.36 4.91
CA ILE A 266 2.50 -0.11 3.54
C ILE A 266 3.96 -0.53 3.39
N THR A 267 4.25 -1.27 2.34
CA THR A 267 5.65 -1.58 2.03
C THR A 267 6.28 -0.59 1.07
N ASP A 268 5.57 -0.13 0.06
CA ASP A 268 6.17 0.54 -1.09
C ASP A 268 7.36 -0.28 -1.64
N SER A 269 7.24 -1.62 -1.54
CA SER A 269 8.31 -2.53 -1.94
C SER A 269 8.41 -2.59 -3.46
N MET A 270 9.64 -2.64 -3.93
CA MET A 270 9.95 -2.80 -5.35
C MET A 270 10.43 -4.24 -5.64
N ARG A 271 10.75 -4.57 -6.91
CA ARG A 271 11.12 -5.95 -7.30
C ARG A 271 12.23 -6.59 -6.46
N ALA A 272 13.09 -5.80 -5.79
CA ALA A 272 14.11 -6.31 -4.89
C ALA A 272 13.57 -6.74 -3.52
N GLY A 273 12.30 -6.56 -3.23
CA GLY A 273 11.67 -7.13 -2.04
C GLY A 273 11.89 -8.64 -1.98
N CYS A 274 12.30 -9.16 -0.83
CA CYS A 274 12.65 -10.58 -0.63
C CYS A 274 13.87 -11.07 -1.45
N MET A 275 14.67 -10.16 -2.03
CA MET A 275 15.86 -10.47 -2.83
C MET A 275 17.14 -10.04 -2.08
N PRO A 276 18.34 -10.59 -2.45
CA PRO A 276 19.61 -10.16 -1.89
C PRO A 276 19.96 -8.72 -2.31
N ASN A 277 21.03 -8.17 -1.70
CA ASN A 277 21.63 -6.93 -2.19
C ASN A 277 22.07 -7.09 -3.65
N GLY A 278 21.94 -6.04 -4.45
CA GLY A 278 22.26 -6.11 -5.86
C GLY A 278 21.73 -4.93 -6.66
N LYS A 279 21.74 -5.11 -7.97
CA LYS A 279 21.28 -4.15 -8.96
C LYS A 279 19.94 -4.62 -9.54
N TYR A 280 18.97 -3.73 -9.55
CA TYR A 280 17.59 -4.00 -9.97
C TYR A 280 17.07 -2.86 -10.85
N ASP A 281 15.82 -2.96 -11.27
CA ASP A 281 15.10 -1.94 -12.03
C ASP A 281 13.83 -1.50 -11.28
N LEU A 282 13.49 -0.23 -11.39
CA LEU A 282 12.19 0.30 -10.98
C LEU A 282 11.73 1.32 -12.02
N GLY A 283 10.65 1.00 -12.73
CA GLY A 283 10.09 1.89 -13.75
C GLY A 283 11.06 2.22 -14.90
N GLY A 284 11.98 1.31 -15.25
CA GLY A 284 13.01 1.50 -16.27
C GLY A 284 14.23 2.27 -15.77
N GLN A 285 14.37 2.51 -14.47
CA GLN A 285 15.52 3.17 -13.86
C GLN A 285 16.32 2.17 -13.02
N GLU A 286 17.64 2.27 -13.10
CA GLU A 286 18.56 1.41 -12.35
C GLU A 286 18.53 1.75 -10.85
N VAL A 287 18.32 0.73 -10.01
CA VAL A 287 18.27 0.81 -8.55
C VAL A 287 19.34 -0.09 -7.94
N PHE A 288 20.08 0.45 -7.00
CA PHE A 288 21.07 -0.29 -6.21
C PHE A 288 20.50 -0.57 -4.82
N VAL A 289 20.45 -1.85 -4.44
CA VAL A 289 20.08 -2.27 -3.09
C VAL A 289 21.33 -2.63 -2.31
N ASN A 290 21.57 -1.93 -1.23
CA ASN A 290 22.66 -2.18 -0.31
C ASN A 290 22.19 -2.04 1.13
N ASN A 291 22.48 -3.05 1.97
CA ASN A 291 22.05 -3.11 3.37
C ASN A 291 20.56 -2.83 3.59
N GLY A 292 19.71 -3.34 2.69
CA GLY A 292 18.26 -3.15 2.77
C GLY A 292 17.75 -1.77 2.34
N VAL A 293 18.59 -0.93 1.72
CA VAL A 293 18.22 0.40 1.21
C VAL A 293 18.28 0.40 -0.31
N ALA A 294 17.17 0.74 -0.95
CA ALA A 294 17.06 0.86 -2.41
C ALA A 294 17.25 2.33 -2.84
N ARG A 295 18.19 2.59 -3.75
CA ARG A 295 18.51 3.94 -4.25
C ARG A 295 18.76 3.96 -5.75
N LEU A 296 18.33 5.04 -6.38
CA LEU A 296 18.78 5.39 -7.73
C LEU A 296 20.27 5.77 -7.71
N SER A 297 20.91 5.78 -8.88
CA SER A 297 22.30 6.28 -9.06
C SER A 297 22.47 7.75 -8.60
N SER A 298 21.38 8.55 -8.62
CA SER A 298 21.36 9.92 -8.09
C SER A 298 21.39 10.00 -6.56
N GLY A 299 21.25 8.85 -5.84
CA GLY A 299 21.18 8.78 -4.38
C GLY A 299 19.79 8.86 -3.79
N ASN A 300 18.76 9.20 -4.58
CA ASN A 300 17.37 9.23 -4.12
C ASN A 300 16.88 7.83 -3.75
N LEU A 301 16.04 7.73 -2.72
CA LEU A 301 15.33 6.49 -2.41
C LEU A 301 14.42 6.09 -3.58
N ALA A 302 14.25 4.81 -3.82
CA ALA A 302 13.53 4.26 -4.95
C ALA A 302 12.72 3.03 -4.53
N GLY A 303 11.53 3.27 -3.97
CA GLY A 303 10.77 2.25 -3.28
C GLY A 303 11.52 1.67 -2.09
N SER A 304 11.05 0.57 -1.56
CA SER A 304 11.67 -0.14 -0.44
C SER A 304 11.96 -1.61 -0.77
N VAL A 305 12.55 -2.31 0.19
CA VAL A 305 12.64 -3.78 0.25
C VAL A 305 11.96 -4.31 1.52
N LEU A 306 11.09 -3.49 2.12
CA LEU A 306 10.36 -3.78 3.34
C LEU A 306 9.34 -4.90 3.10
N THR A 307 9.13 -5.74 4.11
CA THR A 307 7.97 -6.64 4.17
C THR A 307 6.96 -6.12 5.18
N LEU A 308 5.66 -6.36 4.94
CA LEU A 308 4.62 -5.73 5.75
C LEU A 308 4.62 -6.21 7.22
N ASN A 309 4.94 -7.48 7.49
CA ASN A 309 5.15 -7.95 8.86
C ASN A 309 6.30 -7.24 9.56
N LYS A 310 7.36 -6.87 8.83
CA LYS A 310 8.46 -6.06 9.36
C LYS A 310 8.03 -4.62 9.62
N ALA A 311 7.18 -4.05 8.76
CA ALA A 311 6.58 -2.74 8.99
C ALA A 311 5.77 -2.73 10.30
N VAL A 312 4.92 -3.74 10.52
CA VAL A 312 4.15 -3.91 11.77
C VAL A 312 5.09 -3.99 12.99
N TYR A 313 6.12 -4.86 12.92
CA TYR A 313 7.10 -4.99 13.99
C TYR A 313 7.80 -3.66 14.30
N ASN A 314 8.28 -2.95 13.27
CA ASN A 314 8.98 -1.68 13.44
C ASN A 314 8.07 -0.61 14.03
N PHE A 315 6.80 -0.55 13.59
CA PHE A 315 5.82 0.40 14.11
C PHE A 315 5.50 0.12 15.59
N MET A 316 5.22 -1.13 15.95
CA MET A 316 4.95 -1.51 17.33
C MET A 316 6.16 -1.23 18.25
N LYS A 317 7.37 -1.58 17.81
CA LYS A 317 8.60 -1.36 18.59
C LYS A 317 8.87 0.12 18.90
N ASN A 318 8.44 1.04 18.04
CA ASN A 318 8.71 2.48 18.13
C ASN A 318 7.45 3.29 18.50
N THR A 319 6.41 2.63 18.95
CA THR A 319 5.17 3.25 19.48
C THR A 319 4.78 2.61 20.79
N ASN A 320 3.77 3.19 21.45
CA ASN A 320 3.23 2.63 22.68
C ASN A 320 2.09 1.61 22.44
N LEU A 321 1.95 1.10 21.21
CA LEU A 321 0.97 0.08 20.90
C LEU A 321 1.48 -1.30 21.34
N THR A 322 0.57 -2.07 21.91
CA THR A 322 0.73 -3.51 22.19
C THR A 322 -0.09 -4.31 21.19
N ILE A 323 0.19 -5.60 21.12
CA ILE A 323 -0.66 -6.55 20.38
C ILE A 323 -2.06 -6.54 20.97
#